data_8428c9d4b27a822ffd255c8f6398f888
#
_entry.id   8428c9d4b27a822ffd255c8f6398f888
#
_cell.length_a   1.000
_cell.length_b   1.000
_cell.length_c   1.000
_cell.angle_alpha   90.00
_cell.angle_beta   90.00
_cell.angle_gamma   90.00
#
_symmetry.space_group_name_H-M   'P 1'
#
loop_
_entity.id
_entity.type
_entity.pdbx_description
1 polymer ?
#
loop_
_entity_poly.entity_id
_entity_poly.type
_entity_poly.pdbx_seq_one_letter_code
_entity_poly.pdbx_strand_id
1 'polypeptide(L)'
;AKRYRYANSDMDDLEAQLKGARADGARHIMIATDGVFSMDGYLAKLPEIRALADRYDALLMVDDCHATGFMGPKGQGTPTHFGVRADILTGTLGKALGGALGGYIAGPQEVVDLLRQRARPYLFSNALPPAVVAAGLAALDLVEQGDDLRGQLFENARYWREGLTTAGFDLLQGEHPIIPVMLYDARKAQAMAQRLYELGVYVSGFFFPVVPKGRARIRTQMNAALTRADLDDALAAFAQAGRDTGVLT
;
A
#
# COMPACT_ATOMS: atom_id res chain seq x y z
N ALA A 1 -19.76 -1.18 16.65
CA ALA A 1 -18.62 -0.69 17.43
C ALA A 1 -18.57 0.83 17.41
N LYS A 2 -18.12 1.46 18.49
CA LYS A 2 -17.80 2.89 18.52
C LYS A 2 -16.49 3.09 17.74
N ARG A 3 -16.41 4.17 16.95
CA ARG A 3 -15.25 4.49 16.13
C ARG A 3 -14.49 5.67 16.72
N TYR A 4 -13.18 5.51 16.83
CA TYR A 4 -12.21 6.53 17.15
C TYR A 4 -11.29 6.72 15.94
N ARG A 5 -10.86 7.93 15.67
CA ARG A 5 -9.95 8.22 14.56
C ARG A 5 -8.73 8.93 15.10
N TYR A 6 -7.57 8.56 14.61
CA TYR A 6 -6.32 9.23 14.90
C TYR A 6 -5.67 9.73 13.60
N ALA A 7 -4.88 10.77 13.70
CA ALA A 7 -4.17 11.33 12.56
C ALA A 7 -3.13 10.34 12.03
N ASN A 8 -2.95 10.30 10.71
CA ASN A 8 -2.03 9.34 10.08
C ASN A 8 -0.61 9.48 10.65
N SER A 9 -0.05 8.36 11.08
CA SER A 9 1.29 8.25 11.66
C SER A 9 1.53 9.08 12.94
N ASP A 10 0.47 9.55 13.61
CA ASP A 10 0.53 10.27 14.88
C ASP A 10 0.27 9.31 16.04
N MET A 11 1.36 8.91 16.72
CA MET A 11 1.28 7.94 17.80
C MET A 11 0.76 8.54 19.11
N ASP A 12 0.95 9.84 19.32
CA ASP A 12 0.43 10.54 20.49
C ASP A 12 -1.10 10.66 20.38
N ASP A 13 -1.62 10.98 19.20
CA ASP A 13 -3.06 10.97 18.96
C ASP A 13 -3.63 9.55 19.06
N LEU A 14 -2.94 8.53 18.52
CA LEU A 14 -3.38 7.14 18.70
C LEU A 14 -3.49 6.78 20.18
N GLU A 15 -2.48 7.13 20.99
CA GLU A 15 -2.52 6.86 22.43
C GLU A 15 -3.65 7.61 23.13
N ALA A 16 -3.90 8.87 22.75
CA ALA A 16 -5.02 9.65 23.28
C ALA A 16 -6.39 9.00 22.97
N GLN A 17 -6.58 8.48 21.75
CA GLN A 17 -7.79 7.74 21.37
C GLN A 17 -7.96 6.44 22.14
N LEU A 18 -6.86 5.71 22.39
CA LEU A 18 -6.89 4.47 23.18
C LEU A 18 -7.28 4.76 24.66
N LYS A 19 -6.72 5.80 25.26
CA LYS A 19 -7.10 6.29 26.60
C LYS A 19 -8.58 6.66 26.65
N GLY A 20 -9.05 7.41 25.65
CA GLY A 20 -10.46 7.78 25.53
C GLY A 20 -11.38 6.56 25.41
N ALA A 21 -11.01 5.58 24.59
CA ALA A 21 -11.79 4.35 24.44
C ALA A 21 -11.89 3.55 25.74
N ARG A 22 -10.82 3.45 26.51
CA ARG A 22 -10.86 2.79 27.84
C ARG A 22 -11.69 3.56 28.83
N ALA A 23 -11.57 4.89 28.89
CA ALA A 23 -12.41 5.74 29.73
C ALA A 23 -13.90 5.63 29.41
N ASP A 24 -14.24 5.44 28.15
CA ASP A 24 -15.62 5.19 27.66
C ASP A 24 -16.13 3.76 27.97
N GLY A 25 -15.34 2.92 28.64
CA GLY A 25 -15.71 1.57 29.03
C GLY A 25 -15.60 0.51 27.93
N ALA A 26 -14.78 0.73 26.91
CA ALA A 26 -14.53 -0.27 25.86
C ALA A 26 -13.88 -1.54 26.48
N ARG A 27 -14.58 -2.67 26.38
CA ARG A 27 -14.05 -3.97 26.82
C ARG A 27 -13.01 -4.51 25.84
N HIS A 28 -13.28 -4.43 24.54
CA HIS A 28 -12.41 -4.87 23.48
C HIS A 28 -12.09 -3.68 22.58
N ILE A 29 -10.83 -3.50 22.28
CA ILE A 29 -10.35 -2.45 21.37
C ILE A 29 -9.63 -3.14 20.21
N MET A 30 -9.81 -2.62 19.00
CA MET A 30 -9.06 -3.03 17.83
C MET A 30 -8.50 -1.78 17.16
N ILE A 31 -7.20 -1.76 16.97
CA ILE A 31 -6.50 -0.80 16.11
C ILE A 31 -6.51 -1.38 14.70
N ALA A 32 -7.00 -0.62 13.73
CA ALA A 32 -6.97 -1.01 12.33
C ALA A 32 -6.17 0.02 11.54
N THR A 33 -5.19 -0.45 10.77
CA THR A 33 -4.33 0.40 9.93
C THR A 33 -3.98 -0.33 8.63
N ASP A 34 -3.65 0.44 7.58
CA ASP A 34 -2.91 -0.13 6.46
C ASP A 34 -1.47 -0.42 6.89
N GLY A 35 -0.85 -1.45 6.32
CA GLY A 35 0.59 -1.66 6.42
C GLY A 35 1.35 -0.71 5.51
N VAL A 36 0.79 -0.48 4.30
CA VAL A 36 1.26 0.48 3.31
C VAL A 36 0.12 1.38 2.86
N PHE A 37 0.27 2.69 3.00
CA PHE A 37 -0.72 3.67 2.52
C PHE A 37 -0.60 3.86 1.01
N SER A 38 -1.59 3.40 0.28
CA SER A 38 -1.57 3.20 -1.18
C SER A 38 -1.32 4.46 -2.01
N MET A 39 -1.72 5.63 -1.51
CA MET A 39 -1.57 6.90 -2.24
C MET A 39 -0.21 7.57 -2.00
N ASP A 40 0.49 7.17 -0.95
CA ASP A 40 1.71 7.81 -0.48
C ASP A 40 2.95 6.88 -0.55
N GLY A 41 2.74 5.56 -0.50
CA GLY A 41 3.82 4.60 -0.34
C GLY A 41 4.45 4.61 1.06
N TYR A 42 3.81 5.26 2.03
CA TYR A 42 4.27 5.26 3.41
C TYR A 42 3.99 3.93 4.08
N LEU A 43 4.94 3.49 4.89
CA LEU A 43 4.77 2.36 5.79
C LEU A 43 4.16 2.84 7.12
N ALA A 44 3.24 2.06 7.67
CA ALA A 44 2.75 2.31 9.02
C ALA A 44 3.87 2.10 10.05
N LYS A 45 3.83 2.86 11.13
CA LYS A 45 4.74 2.72 12.28
C LYS A 45 4.36 1.50 13.12
N LEU A 46 4.42 0.30 12.51
CA LEU A 46 3.90 -0.92 13.13
C LEU A 46 4.56 -1.27 14.48
N PRO A 47 5.87 -1.06 14.70
CA PRO A 47 6.48 -1.29 16.01
C PRO A 47 5.85 -0.45 17.12
N GLU A 48 5.66 0.85 16.88
CA GLU A 48 5.05 1.76 17.83
C GLU A 48 3.56 1.46 18.04
N ILE A 49 2.83 1.17 16.95
CA ILE A 49 1.43 0.77 17.02
C ILE A 49 1.28 -0.53 17.81
N ARG A 50 2.16 -1.52 17.62
CA ARG A 50 2.13 -2.77 18.38
C ARG A 50 2.38 -2.53 19.87
N ALA A 51 3.37 -1.69 20.19
CA ALA A 51 3.66 -1.35 21.58
C ALA A 51 2.47 -0.68 22.30
N LEU A 52 1.76 0.20 21.57
CA LEU A 52 0.53 0.80 22.10
C LEU A 52 -0.60 -0.23 22.21
N ALA A 53 -0.77 -1.10 21.22
CA ALA A 53 -1.77 -2.16 21.28
C ALA A 53 -1.55 -3.09 22.48
N ASP A 54 -0.32 -3.49 22.77
CA ASP A 54 0.03 -4.30 23.93
C ASP A 54 -0.25 -3.56 25.24
N ARG A 55 0.16 -2.29 25.33
CA ARG A 55 -0.07 -1.46 26.52
C ARG A 55 -1.54 -1.30 26.87
N TYR A 56 -2.40 -1.18 25.86
CA TYR A 56 -3.83 -0.95 26.03
C TYR A 56 -4.68 -2.20 25.82
N ASP A 57 -4.08 -3.40 25.81
CA ASP A 57 -4.78 -4.68 25.58
C ASP A 57 -5.73 -4.58 24.36
N ALA A 58 -5.19 -4.12 23.23
CA ALA A 58 -5.92 -3.96 21.99
C ALA A 58 -5.43 -4.96 20.94
N LEU A 59 -6.33 -5.44 20.09
CA LEU A 59 -5.99 -6.21 18.91
C LEU A 59 -5.42 -5.27 17.83
N LEU A 60 -4.42 -5.74 17.09
CA LEU A 60 -3.88 -5.07 15.92
C LEU A 60 -4.32 -5.77 14.65
N MET A 61 -5.12 -5.08 13.83
CA MET A 61 -5.48 -5.49 12.48
C MET A 61 -4.69 -4.66 11.47
N VAL A 62 -4.02 -5.34 10.54
CA VAL A 62 -3.24 -4.71 9.47
C VAL A 62 -3.83 -5.08 8.11
N ASP A 63 -4.20 -4.08 7.32
CA ASP A 63 -4.47 -4.28 5.89
C ASP A 63 -3.15 -4.23 5.13
N ASP A 64 -2.75 -5.36 4.60
CA ASP A 64 -1.46 -5.54 3.93
C ASP A 64 -1.59 -5.72 2.41
N CYS A 65 -2.69 -5.23 1.85
CA CYS A 65 -3.01 -5.35 0.42
C CYS A 65 -1.97 -4.73 -0.51
N HIS A 66 -1.15 -3.81 -0.02
CA HIS A 66 -0.08 -3.17 -0.78
C HIS A 66 1.33 -3.64 -0.36
N ALA A 67 1.44 -4.75 0.36
CA ALA A 67 2.73 -5.27 0.82
C ALA A 67 2.88 -6.79 0.63
N THR A 68 1.81 -7.57 0.86
CA THR A 68 1.85 -9.03 0.71
C THR A 68 2.29 -9.42 -0.70
N GLY A 69 3.25 -10.31 -0.76
CA GLY A 69 3.86 -10.84 -1.98
C GLY A 69 5.27 -10.29 -2.24
N PHE A 70 5.65 -9.13 -1.67
CA PHE A 70 6.96 -8.55 -1.96
C PHE A 70 7.64 -7.82 -0.78
N MET A 71 6.90 -7.32 0.22
CA MET A 71 7.50 -6.70 1.40
C MET A 71 7.93 -7.75 2.42
N GLY A 72 9.03 -7.45 3.10
CA GLY A 72 9.57 -8.30 4.15
C GLY A 72 10.16 -9.64 3.67
N PRO A 73 10.75 -10.43 4.57
CA PRO A 73 11.28 -11.74 4.26
C PRO A 73 10.25 -12.61 3.54
N LYS A 74 10.66 -13.23 2.42
CA LYS A 74 9.79 -14.08 1.58
C LYS A 74 8.47 -13.42 1.14
N GLY A 75 8.40 -12.09 1.11
CA GLY A 75 7.19 -11.36 0.72
C GLY A 75 6.01 -11.50 1.70
N GLN A 76 6.26 -11.77 2.96
CA GLN A 76 5.23 -12.03 3.97
C GLN A 76 4.50 -10.78 4.46
N GLY A 77 4.90 -9.60 4.00
CA GLY A 77 4.22 -8.35 4.30
C GLY A 77 4.87 -7.47 5.35
N THR A 78 4.20 -6.37 5.68
CA THR A 78 4.74 -5.34 6.58
C THR A 78 4.92 -5.80 8.03
N PRO A 79 4.06 -6.65 8.62
CA PRO A 79 4.34 -7.14 9.98
C PRO A 79 5.67 -7.88 10.06
N THR A 80 5.97 -8.75 9.11
CA THR A 80 7.22 -9.51 9.07
C THR A 80 8.41 -8.61 8.71
N HIS A 81 8.21 -7.60 7.85
CA HIS A 81 9.23 -6.59 7.55
C HIS A 81 9.73 -5.88 8.82
N PHE A 82 8.82 -5.55 9.73
CA PHE A 82 9.16 -4.90 11.01
C PHE A 82 9.40 -5.86 12.17
N GLY A 83 9.27 -7.16 11.97
CA GLY A 83 9.40 -8.15 13.04
C GLY A 83 8.31 -8.04 14.13
N VAL A 84 7.12 -7.55 13.77
CA VAL A 84 5.99 -7.41 14.70
C VAL A 84 4.88 -8.41 14.39
N ARG A 85 4.06 -8.73 15.40
CA ARG A 85 2.87 -9.56 15.23
C ARG A 85 1.64 -8.68 14.99
N ALA A 86 0.93 -8.94 13.88
CA ALA A 86 -0.46 -8.53 13.73
C ALA A 86 -1.39 -9.64 14.26
N ASP A 87 -2.49 -9.27 14.92
CA ASP A 87 -3.48 -10.24 15.40
C ASP A 87 -4.43 -10.66 14.28
N ILE A 88 -4.74 -9.72 13.37
CA ILE A 88 -5.54 -9.96 12.18
C ILE A 88 -4.83 -9.32 10.99
N LEU A 89 -4.70 -10.06 9.91
CA LEU A 89 -4.14 -9.59 8.65
C LEU A 89 -5.19 -9.67 7.55
N THR A 90 -5.31 -8.63 6.74
CA THR A 90 -6.07 -8.67 5.50
C THR A 90 -5.17 -8.52 4.30
N GLY A 91 -5.50 -9.20 3.22
CA GLY A 91 -4.75 -9.13 1.99
C GLY A 91 -5.66 -9.31 0.78
N THR A 92 -5.13 -8.98 -0.40
CA THR A 92 -5.86 -9.10 -1.67
C THR A 92 -5.16 -10.04 -2.63
N LEU A 93 -5.95 -10.78 -3.40
CA LEU A 93 -5.46 -11.57 -4.52
C LEU A 93 -5.37 -10.77 -5.83
N GLY A 94 -5.87 -9.53 -5.85
CA GLY A 94 -5.99 -8.71 -7.05
C GLY A 94 -4.87 -7.66 -7.24
N LYS A 95 -3.73 -7.79 -6.56
CA LYS A 95 -2.57 -6.89 -6.69
C LYS A 95 -1.29 -7.68 -6.96
N ALA A 96 -0.29 -7.63 -6.06
CA ALA A 96 0.99 -8.29 -6.26
C ALA A 96 0.90 -9.81 -6.45
N LEU A 97 -0.10 -10.46 -5.83
CA LEU A 97 -0.35 -11.90 -6.00
C LEU A 97 -0.98 -12.26 -7.36
N GLY A 98 -1.27 -11.28 -8.23
CA GLY A 98 -1.65 -11.50 -9.62
C GLY A 98 -3.00 -12.20 -9.85
N GLY A 99 -3.78 -12.41 -8.80
CA GLY A 99 -5.11 -13.00 -8.89
C GLY A 99 -6.13 -12.07 -9.56
N ALA A 100 -7.18 -12.61 -10.14
CA ALA A 100 -8.19 -11.82 -10.83
C ALA A 100 -9.02 -10.97 -9.87
N LEU A 101 -9.41 -11.52 -8.72
CA LEU A 101 -10.26 -10.87 -7.72
C LEU A 101 -10.16 -11.58 -6.37
N GLY A 102 -10.75 -10.96 -5.35
CA GLY A 102 -10.87 -11.55 -4.04
C GLY A 102 -9.77 -11.13 -3.07
N GLY A 103 -9.84 -11.67 -1.89
CA GLY A 103 -8.91 -11.41 -0.81
C GLY A 103 -9.09 -12.43 0.30
N TYR A 104 -8.36 -12.23 1.37
CA TYR A 104 -8.37 -13.13 2.52
C TYR A 104 -8.23 -12.35 3.82
N ILE A 105 -8.67 -12.99 4.90
CA ILE A 105 -8.40 -12.59 6.27
C ILE A 105 -7.69 -13.74 6.94
N ALA A 106 -6.57 -13.46 7.57
CA ALA A 106 -5.80 -14.39 8.38
C ALA A 106 -5.76 -13.89 9.84
N GLY A 107 -5.94 -14.80 10.79
CA GLY A 107 -5.95 -14.48 12.22
C GLY A 107 -6.28 -15.70 13.07
N PRO A 108 -6.53 -15.52 14.38
CA PRO A 108 -6.94 -16.61 15.26
C PRO A 108 -8.18 -17.34 14.76
N GLN A 109 -8.26 -18.65 15.02
CA GLN A 109 -9.36 -19.49 14.54
C GLN A 109 -10.72 -18.95 15.00
N GLU A 110 -10.83 -18.45 16.21
CA GLU A 110 -12.06 -17.88 16.78
C GLU A 110 -12.56 -16.68 16.00
N VAL A 111 -11.64 -15.84 15.49
CA VAL A 111 -11.96 -14.69 14.63
C VAL A 111 -12.48 -15.18 13.28
N VAL A 112 -11.79 -16.16 12.67
CA VAL A 112 -12.19 -16.73 11.37
C VAL A 112 -13.57 -17.39 11.47
N ASP A 113 -13.81 -18.17 12.52
CA ASP A 113 -15.10 -18.85 12.73
C ASP A 113 -16.22 -17.84 12.97
N LEU A 114 -15.96 -16.79 13.76
CA LEU A 114 -16.93 -15.71 13.96
C LEU A 114 -17.26 -15.01 12.63
N LEU A 115 -16.26 -14.69 11.81
CA LEU A 115 -16.45 -14.03 10.53
C LEU A 115 -17.28 -14.90 9.57
N ARG A 116 -17.01 -16.20 9.51
CA ARG A 116 -17.80 -17.15 8.70
C ARG A 116 -19.27 -17.18 9.07
N GLN A 117 -19.60 -16.92 10.34
CA GLN A 117 -21.00 -16.94 10.84
C GLN A 117 -21.66 -15.55 10.83
N ARG A 118 -20.91 -14.47 10.82
CA ARG A 118 -21.44 -13.12 11.09
C ARG A 118 -21.07 -12.06 10.06
N ALA A 119 -20.03 -12.27 9.26
CA ALA A 119 -19.62 -11.30 8.25
C ALA A 119 -20.63 -11.28 7.10
N ARG A 120 -21.44 -10.24 7.01
CA ARG A 120 -22.47 -10.12 5.96
C ARG A 120 -21.90 -10.26 4.53
N PRO A 121 -20.77 -9.64 4.17
CA PRO A 121 -20.19 -9.84 2.84
C PRO A 121 -19.85 -11.30 2.55
N TYR A 122 -19.39 -12.04 3.54
CA TYR A 122 -19.11 -13.48 3.38
C TYR A 122 -20.38 -14.31 3.24
N LEU A 123 -21.40 -14.04 4.08
CA LEU A 123 -22.64 -14.82 4.11
C LEU A 123 -23.54 -14.58 2.88
N PHE A 124 -23.50 -13.36 2.33
CA PHE A 124 -24.42 -12.93 1.27
C PHE A 124 -23.74 -12.64 -0.07
N SER A 125 -22.48 -13.05 -0.23
CA SER A 125 -21.78 -13.03 -1.51
C SER A 125 -21.51 -14.47 -1.99
N ASN A 126 -21.36 -14.63 -3.30
CA ASN A 126 -20.91 -15.90 -3.85
C ASN A 126 -19.46 -16.19 -3.47
N ALA A 127 -19.11 -17.45 -3.34
CA ALA A 127 -17.74 -17.89 -3.13
C ALA A 127 -16.85 -17.52 -4.33
N LEU A 128 -15.54 -17.37 -4.08
CA LEU A 128 -14.57 -17.21 -5.16
C LEU A 128 -14.61 -18.43 -6.09
N PRO A 129 -14.51 -18.22 -7.42
CA PRO A 129 -14.40 -19.32 -8.37
C PRO A 129 -13.18 -20.21 -8.04
N PRO A 130 -13.29 -21.55 -8.15
CA PRO A 130 -12.19 -22.47 -7.84
C PRO A 130 -10.90 -22.15 -8.62
N ALA A 131 -11.00 -21.69 -9.86
CA ALA A 131 -9.85 -21.28 -10.68
C ALA A 131 -9.08 -20.10 -10.05
N VAL A 132 -9.78 -19.11 -9.47
CA VAL A 132 -9.17 -17.97 -8.78
C VAL A 132 -8.48 -18.42 -7.50
N VAL A 133 -9.09 -19.34 -6.76
CA VAL A 133 -8.48 -19.92 -5.54
C VAL A 133 -7.22 -20.69 -5.89
N ALA A 134 -7.27 -21.55 -6.92
CA ALA A 134 -6.11 -22.31 -7.39
C ALA A 134 -4.97 -21.38 -7.86
N ALA A 135 -5.28 -20.33 -8.62
CA ALA A 135 -4.30 -19.34 -9.03
C ALA A 135 -3.68 -18.61 -7.82
N GLY A 136 -4.48 -18.27 -6.80
CA GLY A 136 -4.00 -17.68 -5.56
C GLY A 136 -3.04 -18.57 -4.79
N LEU A 137 -3.35 -19.89 -4.68
CA LEU A 137 -2.45 -20.86 -4.05
C LEU A 137 -1.12 -20.98 -4.81
N ALA A 138 -1.16 -21.12 -6.13
CA ALA A 138 0.03 -21.17 -6.97
C ALA A 138 0.86 -19.85 -6.86
N ALA A 139 0.20 -18.71 -6.77
CA ALA A 139 0.87 -17.42 -6.57
C ALA A 139 1.62 -17.36 -5.22
N LEU A 140 1.06 -17.93 -4.14
CA LEU A 140 1.74 -18.01 -2.85
C LEU A 140 3.01 -18.87 -2.93
N ASP A 141 2.97 -20.01 -3.63
CA ASP A 141 4.14 -20.87 -3.85
C ASP A 141 5.24 -20.12 -4.63
N LEU A 142 4.84 -19.34 -5.65
CA LEU A 142 5.78 -18.50 -6.42
C LEU A 142 6.37 -17.37 -5.58
N VAL A 143 5.57 -16.75 -4.71
CA VAL A 143 6.03 -15.71 -3.79
C VAL A 143 7.08 -16.26 -2.82
N GLU A 144 6.87 -17.45 -2.27
CA GLU A 144 7.83 -18.06 -1.35
C GLU A 144 9.22 -18.24 -1.99
N GLN A 145 9.26 -18.52 -3.30
CA GLN A 145 10.47 -18.77 -4.07
C GLN A 145 11.00 -17.52 -4.80
N GLY A 146 10.31 -16.38 -4.72
CA GLY A 146 10.50 -15.21 -5.58
C GLY A 146 11.49 -14.17 -5.06
N ASP A 147 12.57 -14.55 -4.35
CA ASP A 147 13.55 -13.59 -3.82
C ASP A 147 14.23 -12.76 -4.92
N ASP A 148 14.55 -13.37 -6.06
CA ASP A 148 15.16 -12.69 -7.21
C ASP A 148 14.22 -11.60 -7.78
N LEU A 149 12.93 -11.91 -7.92
CA LEU A 149 11.93 -10.93 -8.39
C LEU A 149 11.74 -9.78 -7.40
N ARG A 150 11.79 -10.07 -6.11
CA ARG A 150 11.74 -9.03 -5.07
C ARG A 150 12.98 -8.14 -5.15
N GLY A 151 14.16 -8.74 -5.27
CA GLY A 151 15.42 -8.01 -5.47
C GLY A 151 15.33 -7.06 -6.68
N GLN A 152 14.89 -7.57 -7.83
CA GLN A 152 14.70 -6.78 -9.04
C GLN A 152 13.67 -5.65 -8.86
N LEU A 153 12.57 -5.91 -8.17
CA LEU A 153 11.55 -4.90 -7.89
C LEU A 153 12.12 -3.72 -7.08
N PHE A 154 12.85 -4.00 -6.01
CA PHE A 154 13.45 -2.95 -5.18
C PHE A 154 14.60 -2.22 -5.87
N GLU A 155 15.38 -2.92 -6.69
CA GLU A 155 16.41 -2.29 -7.54
C GLU A 155 15.77 -1.34 -8.56
N ASN A 156 14.68 -1.75 -9.23
CA ASN A 156 13.93 -0.89 -10.14
C ASN A 156 13.36 0.31 -9.41
N ALA A 157 12.81 0.12 -8.20
CA ALA A 157 12.24 1.20 -7.41
C ALA A 157 13.30 2.22 -6.98
N ARG A 158 14.49 1.75 -6.56
CA ARG A 158 15.61 2.62 -6.21
C ARG A 158 16.10 3.43 -7.42
N TYR A 159 16.33 2.77 -8.53
CA TYR A 159 16.75 3.41 -9.77
C TYR A 159 15.76 4.46 -10.27
N TRP A 160 14.48 4.13 -10.27
CA TRP A 160 13.41 5.02 -10.67
C TRP A 160 13.35 6.27 -9.77
N ARG A 161 13.45 6.09 -8.46
CA ARG A 161 13.47 7.18 -7.49
C ARG A 161 14.66 8.11 -7.70
N GLU A 162 15.85 7.55 -7.88
CA GLU A 162 17.08 8.31 -8.14
C GLU A 162 16.99 9.09 -9.45
N GLY A 163 16.50 8.48 -10.52
CA GLY A 163 16.31 9.11 -11.82
C GLY A 163 15.34 10.28 -11.79
N LEU A 164 14.18 10.12 -11.18
CA LEU A 164 13.20 11.19 -11.01
C LEU A 164 13.75 12.34 -10.14
N THR A 165 14.44 12.02 -9.06
CA THR A 165 15.07 13.03 -8.19
C THR A 165 16.12 13.83 -8.96
N THR A 166 16.97 13.15 -9.73
CA THR A 166 17.99 13.78 -10.58
C THR A 166 17.37 14.66 -11.66
N ALA A 167 16.22 14.26 -12.20
CA ALA A 167 15.46 15.08 -13.16
C ALA A 167 14.80 16.32 -12.52
N GLY A 168 14.78 16.44 -11.20
CA GLY A 168 14.26 17.61 -10.47
C GLY A 168 12.83 17.46 -9.97
N PHE A 169 12.25 16.26 -10.00
CA PHE A 169 10.92 16.02 -9.46
C PHE A 169 10.92 15.96 -7.92
N ASP A 170 9.85 16.49 -7.34
CA ASP A 170 9.57 16.34 -5.91
C ASP A 170 8.86 15.02 -5.64
N LEU A 171 9.45 14.18 -4.78
CA LEU A 171 8.95 12.85 -4.45
C LEU A 171 8.63 12.75 -2.96
N LEU A 172 7.59 12.01 -2.63
CA LEU A 172 7.42 11.60 -1.24
C LEU A 172 8.52 10.61 -0.84
N GLN A 173 9.08 10.83 0.34
CA GLN A 173 10.12 9.96 0.90
C GLN A 173 9.56 8.57 1.20
N GLY A 174 10.39 7.54 1.10
CA GLY A 174 10.02 6.16 1.39
C GLY A 174 10.85 5.15 0.60
N GLU A 175 10.72 3.89 0.95
CA GLU A 175 11.43 2.76 0.34
C GLU A 175 10.50 1.86 -0.50
N HIS A 176 9.19 2.11 -0.42
CA HIS A 176 8.19 1.30 -1.11
C HIS A 176 8.24 1.51 -2.64
N PRO A 177 7.94 0.47 -3.46
CA PRO A 177 7.85 0.57 -4.92
C PRO A 177 6.74 1.49 -5.45
N ILE A 178 5.82 1.96 -4.62
CA ILE A 178 4.94 3.09 -4.92
C ILE A 178 5.74 4.38 -4.71
N ILE A 179 5.89 5.17 -5.78
CA ILE A 179 6.71 6.39 -5.79
C ILE A 179 5.85 7.54 -6.33
N PRO A 180 5.25 8.35 -5.45
CA PRO A 180 4.45 9.49 -5.85
C PRO A 180 5.31 10.66 -6.29
N VAL A 181 5.04 11.17 -7.49
CA VAL A 181 5.63 12.40 -8.04
C VAL A 181 4.68 13.54 -7.70
N MET A 182 5.10 14.44 -6.81
CA MET A 182 4.25 15.49 -6.26
C MET A 182 4.12 16.65 -7.24
N LEU A 183 2.87 17.00 -7.57
CA LEU A 183 2.55 18.08 -8.52
C LEU A 183 1.69 19.17 -7.87
N TYR A 184 1.08 18.86 -6.71
CA TYR A 184 0.27 19.75 -5.87
C TYR A 184 -1.00 20.28 -6.55
N ASP A 185 -0.94 20.65 -7.81
CA ASP A 185 -2.06 21.19 -8.62
C ASP A 185 -2.71 20.10 -9.47
N ALA A 186 -4.04 20.02 -9.42
CA ALA A 186 -4.82 19.01 -10.16
C ALA A 186 -4.73 19.17 -11.68
N ARG A 187 -4.66 20.40 -12.17
CA ARG A 187 -4.56 20.67 -13.63
C ARG A 187 -3.19 20.25 -14.15
N LYS A 188 -2.13 20.54 -13.39
CA LYS A 188 -0.76 20.07 -13.71
C LYS A 188 -0.70 18.54 -13.72
N ALA A 189 -1.32 17.87 -12.74
CA ALA A 189 -1.35 16.41 -12.69
C ALA A 189 -2.08 15.80 -13.90
N GLN A 190 -3.18 16.38 -14.32
CA GLN A 190 -3.91 15.96 -15.52
C GLN A 190 -3.12 16.22 -16.81
N ALA A 191 -2.58 17.43 -16.96
CA ALA A 191 -1.81 17.81 -18.15
C ALA A 191 -0.57 16.94 -18.31
N MET A 192 0.16 16.69 -17.21
CA MET A 192 1.34 15.84 -17.24
C MET A 192 1.00 14.38 -17.53
N ALA A 193 -0.08 13.84 -16.94
CA ALA A 193 -0.52 12.49 -17.24
C ALA A 193 -0.92 12.31 -18.72
N GLN A 194 -1.63 13.30 -19.28
CA GLN A 194 -1.97 13.31 -20.72
C GLN A 194 -0.70 13.36 -21.59
N ARG A 195 0.26 14.22 -21.23
CA ARG A 195 1.50 14.35 -22.00
C ARG A 195 2.35 13.07 -21.94
N LEU A 196 2.42 12.43 -20.78
CA LEU A 196 3.09 11.14 -20.60
C LEU A 196 2.45 10.05 -21.47
N TYR A 197 1.11 10.01 -21.53
CA TYR A 197 0.40 9.08 -22.40
C TYR A 197 0.76 9.26 -23.89
N GLU A 198 0.88 10.51 -24.36
CA GLU A 198 1.33 10.83 -25.73
C GLU A 198 2.79 10.40 -25.98
N LEU A 199 3.61 10.36 -24.94
CA LEU A 199 5.00 9.89 -24.99
C LEU A 199 5.14 8.38 -24.75
N GLY A 200 4.01 7.63 -24.68
CA GLY A 200 4.01 6.18 -24.54
C GLY A 200 4.05 5.68 -23.08
N VAL A 201 3.92 6.56 -22.09
CA VAL A 201 3.94 6.18 -20.66
C VAL A 201 2.55 6.33 -20.05
N TYR A 202 1.93 5.21 -19.72
CA TYR A 202 0.61 5.21 -19.10
C TYR A 202 0.69 5.43 -17.60
N VAL A 203 0.17 6.56 -17.13
CA VAL A 203 0.05 6.91 -15.71
C VAL A 203 -1.28 7.62 -15.44
N SER A 204 -1.66 7.71 -14.17
CA SER A 204 -2.85 8.45 -13.74
C SER A 204 -2.48 9.57 -12.77
N GLY A 205 -3.07 10.74 -12.96
CA GLY A 205 -3.03 11.83 -12.00
C GLY A 205 -4.05 11.57 -10.87
N PHE A 206 -3.62 11.72 -9.63
CA PHE A 206 -4.47 11.63 -8.45
C PHE A 206 -4.61 13.01 -7.79
N PHE A 207 -5.86 13.42 -7.60
CA PHE A 207 -6.22 14.70 -7.00
C PHE A 207 -7.50 14.55 -6.16
N PHE A 208 -7.96 15.64 -5.55
CA PHE A 208 -9.19 15.61 -4.73
C PHE A 208 -10.38 15.05 -5.54
N PRO A 209 -11.22 14.16 -4.96
CA PRO A 209 -11.27 13.74 -3.55
C PRO A 209 -10.39 12.53 -3.18
N VAL A 210 -9.63 11.95 -4.11
CA VAL A 210 -8.81 10.75 -3.88
C VAL A 210 -7.63 11.06 -2.95
N VAL A 211 -7.05 12.25 -3.10
CA VAL A 211 -6.04 12.80 -2.20
C VAL A 211 -6.47 14.19 -1.73
N PRO A 212 -5.96 14.73 -0.62
CA PRO A 212 -6.33 16.06 -0.15
C PRO A 212 -6.09 17.16 -1.19
N LYS A 213 -6.87 18.25 -1.11
CA LYS A 213 -6.64 19.45 -1.94
C LYS A 213 -5.21 19.97 -1.75
N GLY A 214 -4.57 20.38 -2.85
CA GLY A 214 -3.17 20.84 -2.82
C GLY A 214 -2.15 19.70 -2.68
N ARG A 215 -2.56 18.44 -2.83
CA ARG A 215 -1.67 17.26 -2.75
C ARG A 215 -1.77 16.38 -3.98
N ALA A 216 -2.11 16.98 -5.12
CA ALA A 216 -2.17 16.25 -6.39
C ALA A 216 -0.81 15.67 -6.78
N ARG A 217 -0.84 14.51 -7.40
CA ARG A 217 0.36 13.73 -7.76
C ARG A 217 0.11 12.80 -8.94
N ILE A 218 1.17 12.35 -9.57
CA ILE A 218 1.19 11.12 -10.35
C ILE A 218 1.79 10.03 -9.45
N ARG A 219 1.04 8.93 -9.25
CA ARG A 219 1.54 7.78 -8.50
C ARG A 219 2.16 6.78 -9.46
N THR A 220 3.48 6.67 -9.44
CA THR A 220 4.18 5.60 -10.14
C THR A 220 4.31 4.37 -9.27
N GLN A 221 4.32 3.20 -9.88
CA GLN A 221 4.46 1.93 -9.19
C GLN A 221 5.36 1.02 -9.99
N MET A 222 6.44 0.57 -9.38
CA MET A 222 7.42 -0.27 -10.06
C MET A 222 6.96 -1.71 -10.17
N ASN A 223 7.56 -2.40 -11.14
CA ASN A 223 7.32 -3.81 -11.44
C ASN A 223 8.67 -4.49 -11.67
N ALA A 224 8.78 -5.75 -11.24
CA ALA A 224 10.01 -6.53 -11.44
C ALA A 224 10.28 -6.86 -12.92
N ALA A 225 9.25 -6.89 -13.77
CA ALA A 225 9.40 -7.18 -15.19
C ALA A 225 9.91 -5.98 -16.02
N LEU A 226 9.96 -4.77 -15.45
CA LEU A 226 10.51 -3.61 -16.16
C LEU A 226 12.03 -3.78 -16.32
N THR A 227 12.47 -3.60 -17.55
CA THR A 227 13.91 -3.60 -17.87
C THR A 227 14.52 -2.22 -17.59
N ARG A 228 15.86 -2.16 -17.55
CA ARG A 228 16.58 -0.89 -17.44
C ARG A 228 16.22 0.06 -18.58
N ALA A 229 16.12 -0.44 -19.81
CA ALA A 229 15.73 0.35 -20.98
C ALA A 229 14.32 0.94 -20.84
N ASP A 230 13.35 0.14 -20.36
CA ASP A 230 11.99 0.66 -20.09
C ASP A 230 12.01 1.80 -19.09
N LEU A 231 12.82 1.71 -18.04
CA LEU A 231 12.96 2.75 -17.02
C LEU A 231 13.64 4.00 -17.58
N ASP A 232 14.68 3.85 -18.40
CA ASP A 232 15.38 4.97 -19.03
C ASP A 232 14.48 5.73 -20.00
N ASP A 233 13.71 5.02 -20.83
CA ASP A 233 12.74 5.60 -21.76
C ASP A 233 11.62 6.33 -20.98
N ALA A 234 11.13 5.74 -19.90
CA ALA A 234 10.13 6.36 -19.06
C ALA A 234 10.68 7.61 -18.33
N LEU A 235 11.91 7.58 -17.83
CA LEU A 235 12.56 8.75 -17.22
C LEU A 235 12.72 9.90 -18.23
N ALA A 236 13.14 9.59 -19.46
CA ALA A 236 13.23 10.58 -20.54
C ALA A 236 11.85 11.21 -20.84
N ALA A 237 10.79 10.37 -20.92
CA ALA A 237 9.43 10.84 -21.12
C ALA A 237 8.94 11.72 -19.96
N PHE A 238 9.23 11.35 -18.70
CA PHE A 238 8.90 12.16 -17.53
C PHE A 238 9.60 13.53 -17.56
N ALA A 239 10.90 13.56 -17.86
CA ALA A 239 11.66 14.81 -17.97
C ALA A 239 11.11 15.71 -19.10
N GLN A 240 10.75 15.14 -20.24
CA GLN A 240 10.13 15.88 -21.35
C GLN A 240 8.75 16.42 -20.96
N ALA A 241 7.88 15.56 -20.42
CA ALA A 241 6.53 15.96 -20.00
C ALA A 241 6.59 17.02 -18.89
N GLY A 242 7.54 16.91 -17.97
CA GLY A 242 7.76 17.89 -16.90
C GLY A 242 8.07 19.29 -17.46
N ARG A 243 8.95 19.38 -18.48
CA ARG A 243 9.25 20.65 -19.16
C ARG A 243 8.05 21.16 -19.96
N ASP A 244 7.42 20.31 -20.75
CA ASP A 244 6.28 20.70 -21.61
C ASP A 244 5.09 21.24 -20.81
N THR A 245 4.92 20.79 -19.56
CA THR A 245 3.80 21.19 -18.69
C THR A 245 4.18 22.20 -17.61
N GLY A 246 5.43 22.69 -17.61
CA GLY A 246 5.91 23.67 -16.63
C GLY A 246 5.94 23.12 -15.19
N VAL A 247 6.14 21.82 -15.03
CA VAL A 247 6.42 21.17 -13.75
C VAL A 247 7.90 21.27 -13.43
N LEU A 248 8.73 21.08 -14.44
CA LEU A 248 10.18 21.33 -14.40
C LEU A 248 10.49 22.64 -15.11
N THR A 249 11.52 23.34 -14.61
CA THR A 249 12.06 24.59 -15.21
C THR A 249 13.13 24.28 -16.27
#